data_b2a4bd9717e7f06d0851717c436e4b3b
#
_entry.id   b2a4bd9717e7f06d0851717c436e4b3b
#
_cell.length_a   1.000
_cell.length_b   1.000
_cell.length_c   1.000
_cell.angle_alpha   90.00
_cell.angle_beta   90.00
_cell.angle_gamma   90.00
#
_symmetry.space_group_name_H-M   'P 1'
#
loop_
_entity.id
_entity.type
_entity.pdbx_description
1 polymer ?
#
loop_
_entity_poly.entity_id
_entity_poly.type
_entity_poly.pdbx_seq_one_letter_code
_entity_poly.pdbx_strand_id
1 'polypeptide(L)'
;MELSRRSFLKRGLILGTTPVAAGLASTAAMAASSTKKPYKLANVQEYFNICCYCAGGCGTIVSNRNGELINIEGDPDHPVNLGGLCPKGATLWGLRQVVTPDRKVKPNPNRFLYPMVRRPGSKEWERISWDEAFDGIARHVKKTRDETFVQTEDGYTVNRTEGFAFLGGSQINNEECWLLQKFCRTLGSIAIDNQTRVCHSSTVAGLGPSFGRGSMTSHWCDFANADVILTAGSNNVENHPLSSRWVQRAQDKGATWIVIDPRFTRSAKNADIYGRIRPGTDIAFWGGLISYIINNKLYQEEYVLNYTNAACILTKDYDFDPKTGLFTGFDEASKSYSAESWGYDVERFEQWDTTPTGKYAWVKKPGTPNFVPPELEILKRDMTLENPLCVLNVMKRHYDRYTPEMVAKVTGMDPDVMMKIWQVYAGTGKPGKAGALLYALGQTQHTYGGQNCRAMSIVQLLLGNIGVPGGGLNAMRGEPNVQGATDVACTVPDLPGYLKWPTAKKHRHLADYLHAETYADGYYSNKPKFM
;
A
#
# COMPACT_ATOMS: atom_id res chain seq x y z
N MET A 1 15.37 -24.27 15.71
CA MET A 1 14.48 -23.38 16.48
C MET A 1 15.38 -22.58 17.42
N GLU A 2 15.82 -21.39 16.98
CA GLU A 2 16.65 -20.50 17.81
C GLU A 2 15.76 -19.86 18.88
N LEU A 3 16.13 -20.07 20.12
CA LEU A 3 15.44 -19.47 21.26
C LEU A 3 15.77 -17.98 21.32
N SER A 4 14.77 -17.12 21.38
CA SER A 4 14.99 -15.69 21.57
C SER A 4 15.75 -15.42 22.88
N ARG A 5 16.56 -14.34 22.93
CA ARG A 5 17.31 -13.95 24.16
C ARG A 5 16.39 -13.83 25.38
N ARG A 6 15.15 -13.46 25.18
CA ARG A 6 14.14 -13.32 26.23
C ARG A 6 13.64 -14.67 26.73
N SER A 7 13.41 -15.64 25.81
CA SER A 7 13.06 -17.02 26.16
C SER A 7 14.20 -17.72 26.91
N PHE A 8 15.45 -17.43 26.55
CA PHE A 8 16.63 -17.92 27.23
C PHE A 8 16.72 -17.39 28.68
N LEU A 9 16.53 -16.08 28.88
CA LEU A 9 16.55 -15.47 30.22
C LEU A 9 15.38 -15.93 31.09
N LYS A 10 14.16 -16.09 30.54
CA LYS A 10 13.01 -16.65 31.28
C LYS A 10 13.26 -18.11 31.71
N ARG A 11 13.87 -18.94 30.85
CA ARG A 11 14.19 -20.33 31.16
C ARG A 11 15.40 -20.47 32.13
N GLY A 12 16.39 -19.57 32.01
CA GLY A 12 17.51 -19.49 32.92
C GLY A 12 17.10 -19.16 34.37
N LEU A 13 16.09 -18.35 34.56
CA LEU A 13 15.51 -18.04 35.88
C LEU A 13 14.74 -19.21 36.51
N ILE A 14 14.17 -20.11 35.70
CA ILE A 14 13.44 -21.29 36.17
C ILE A 14 14.36 -22.43 36.54
N LEU A 15 15.53 -22.52 35.91
CA LEU A 15 16.53 -23.57 36.20
C LEU A 15 17.42 -23.26 37.41
N GLY A 16 17.36 -22.04 37.97
CA GLY A 16 18.12 -21.59 39.12
C GLY A 16 17.54 -21.95 40.50
N THR A 17 16.42 -22.66 40.56
CA THR A 17 15.75 -23.01 41.82
C THR A 17 15.78 -24.51 42.10
N THR A 18 16.96 -25.12 42.15
CA THR A 18 17.13 -26.37 42.90
C THR A 18 17.76 -26.05 44.25
N PRO A 19 17.17 -26.51 45.37
CA PRO A 19 17.71 -26.20 46.70
C PRO A 19 18.94 -27.08 46.98
N VAL A 20 20.11 -26.45 47.03
CA VAL A 20 21.24 -27.05 47.79
C VAL A 20 21.03 -26.65 49.24
N ALA A 21 20.30 -27.49 49.97
CA ALA A 21 20.25 -27.42 51.41
C ALA A 21 21.45 -28.19 51.96
N ALA A 22 22.46 -27.48 52.46
CA ALA A 22 23.29 -27.89 53.59
C ALA A 22 24.46 -26.91 53.80
N GLY A 23 24.44 -26.20 54.90
CA GLY A 23 25.62 -25.59 55.51
C GLY A 23 25.88 -24.15 55.12
N LEU A 24 25.38 -23.24 55.95
CA LEU A 24 26.05 -22.02 56.39
C LEU A 24 25.11 -21.18 57.23
N ALA A 25 24.94 -21.62 58.46
CA ALA A 25 24.32 -20.82 59.54
C ALA A 25 25.38 -19.88 60.14
N SER A 26 25.92 -18.95 59.35
CA SER A 26 26.79 -17.88 59.86
C SER A 26 26.95 -16.65 59.00
N THR A 27 26.02 -16.37 58.07
CA THR A 27 26.03 -15.12 57.31
C THR A 27 24.71 -14.32 57.44
N ALA A 28 23.92 -14.59 58.47
CA ALA A 28 22.67 -13.83 58.73
C ALA A 28 22.89 -12.39 59.24
N ALA A 29 24.13 -11.92 59.32
CA ALA A 29 24.42 -10.56 59.82
C ALA A 29 24.92 -9.59 58.73
N MET A 30 24.91 -9.96 57.46
CA MET A 30 25.23 -9.05 56.35
C MET A 30 24.09 -8.91 55.32
N ALA A 31 22.88 -9.14 55.72
CA ALA A 31 21.72 -8.61 55.01
C ALA A 31 21.48 -7.14 55.36
N ALA A 32 22.58 -6.35 55.37
CA ALA A 32 22.44 -4.90 55.23
C ALA A 32 21.76 -4.65 53.92
N SER A 33 20.59 -4.07 53.97
CA SER A 33 19.69 -3.66 52.90
C SER A 33 20.47 -3.24 51.66
N SER A 34 20.74 -4.14 50.75
CA SER A 34 21.07 -3.73 49.40
C SER A 34 19.79 -3.13 48.87
N THR A 35 19.72 -1.84 48.80
CA THR A 35 18.64 -1.07 48.15
C THR A 35 18.70 -1.32 46.62
N LYS A 36 18.76 -2.60 46.23
CA LYS A 36 18.58 -2.96 44.81
C LYS A 36 17.19 -2.55 44.44
N LYS A 37 17.10 -1.51 43.63
CA LYS A 37 15.80 -1.12 43.06
C LYS A 37 15.16 -2.37 42.46
N PRO A 38 13.89 -2.63 42.75
CA PRO A 38 13.21 -3.79 42.18
C PRO A 38 13.30 -3.72 40.65
N TYR A 39 13.44 -4.89 40.03
CA TYR A 39 13.46 -4.97 38.57
C TYR A 39 12.21 -4.31 37.99
N LYS A 40 12.39 -3.33 37.08
CA LYS A 40 11.29 -2.50 36.54
C LYS A 40 10.15 -3.34 35.99
N LEU A 41 10.46 -4.45 35.34
CA LEU A 41 9.48 -5.36 34.72
C LEU A 41 9.07 -6.54 35.63
N ALA A 42 9.36 -6.49 36.96
CA ALA A 42 8.86 -7.50 37.88
C ALA A 42 7.32 -7.42 37.98
N ASN A 43 6.66 -8.58 37.90
CA ASN A 43 5.20 -8.71 38.04
C ASN A 43 4.39 -7.83 37.06
N VAL A 44 4.85 -7.66 35.82
CA VAL A 44 4.08 -7.00 34.75
C VAL A 44 3.33 -8.03 33.93
N GLN A 45 2.18 -7.62 33.43
CA GLN A 45 1.47 -8.27 32.34
C GLN A 45 1.92 -7.65 31.02
N GLU A 46 2.15 -8.48 30.02
CA GLU A 46 2.61 -8.06 28.70
C GLU A 46 1.53 -8.24 27.66
N TYR A 47 1.37 -7.20 26.82
CA TYR A 47 0.41 -7.16 25.73
C TYR A 47 1.14 -6.82 24.45
N PHE A 48 0.84 -7.57 23.38
CA PHE A 48 1.32 -7.25 22.04
C PHE A 48 0.50 -6.15 21.40
N ASN A 49 1.17 -5.24 20.72
CA ASN A 49 0.53 -4.15 20.01
C ASN A 49 1.35 -3.76 18.77
N ILE A 50 0.77 -2.92 17.93
CA ILE A 50 1.42 -2.38 16.72
C ILE A 50 1.65 -0.89 16.88
N CYS A 51 2.83 -0.43 16.50
CA CYS A 51 3.17 0.99 16.46
C CYS A 51 2.26 1.74 15.48
N CYS A 52 1.67 2.86 15.91
CA CYS A 52 0.70 3.62 15.13
C CYS A 52 1.31 4.67 14.18
N TYR A 53 2.63 4.80 14.08
CA TYR A 53 3.23 5.95 13.37
C TYR A 53 3.41 5.79 11.87
N CYS A 54 3.84 4.64 11.39
CA CYS A 54 4.04 4.44 9.95
C CYS A 54 3.70 3.02 9.50
N ALA A 55 3.65 2.82 8.18
CA ALA A 55 3.31 1.53 7.59
C ALA A 55 4.31 0.40 7.88
N GLY A 56 5.40 0.68 8.60
CA GLY A 56 6.26 -0.37 9.14
C GLY A 56 5.52 -1.31 10.09
N GLY A 57 4.46 -0.79 10.74
CA GLY A 57 3.62 -1.61 11.60
C GLY A 57 4.46 -2.37 12.64
N CYS A 58 5.51 -1.74 13.20
CA CYS A 58 6.43 -2.40 14.12
C CYS A 58 5.70 -3.00 15.31
N GLY A 59 5.94 -4.27 15.59
CA GLY A 59 5.43 -4.95 16.78
C GLY A 59 6.02 -4.35 18.05
N THR A 60 5.18 -4.15 19.05
CA THR A 60 5.57 -3.64 20.36
C THR A 60 5.04 -4.55 21.47
N ILE A 61 5.79 -4.61 22.57
CA ILE A 61 5.36 -5.24 23.82
C ILE A 61 5.09 -4.15 24.82
N VAL A 62 3.85 -4.07 25.28
CA VAL A 62 3.39 -3.12 26.28
C VAL A 62 3.34 -3.82 27.61
N SER A 63 4.15 -3.38 28.56
CA SER A 63 4.19 -3.91 29.93
C SER A 63 3.29 -3.06 30.84
N ASN A 64 2.34 -3.71 31.50
CA ASN A 64 1.38 -3.10 32.41
C ASN A 64 1.47 -3.71 33.80
N ARG A 65 1.24 -2.91 34.83
CA ARG A 65 1.10 -3.37 36.21
C ARG A 65 -0.07 -2.62 36.86
N ASN A 66 -1.11 -3.36 37.29
CA ASN A 66 -2.29 -2.80 37.94
C ASN A 66 -2.94 -1.62 37.18
N GLY A 67 -3.03 -1.72 35.85
CA GLY A 67 -3.59 -0.65 35.00
C GLY A 67 -2.60 0.47 34.64
N GLU A 68 -1.38 0.44 35.18
CA GLU A 68 -0.36 1.44 34.86
C GLU A 68 0.60 0.96 33.76
N LEU A 69 0.88 1.84 32.80
CA LEU A 69 1.87 1.61 31.76
C LEU A 69 3.28 1.69 32.37
N ILE A 70 4.01 0.59 32.35
CA ILE A 70 5.36 0.47 32.93
C ILE A 70 6.43 0.61 31.85
N ASN A 71 6.22 -0.03 30.67
CA ASN A 71 7.21 -0.04 29.59
C ASN A 71 6.57 -0.30 28.23
N ILE A 72 7.20 0.21 27.18
CA ILE A 72 6.96 -0.19 25.80
C ILE A 72 8.32 -0.50 25.17
N GLU A 73 8.42 -1.65 24.54
CA GLU A 73 9.61 -2.07 23.80
C GLU A 73 9.23 -2.73 22.48
N GLY A 74 10.18 -2.85 21.56
CA GLY A 74 9.95 -3.56 20.30
C GLY A 74 9.84 -5.06 20.54
N ASP A 75 8.92 -5.70 19.85
CA ASP A 75 8.76 -7.15 19.88
C ASP A 75 9.88 -7.82 19.06
N PRO A 76 10.74 -8.62 19.69
CA PRO A 76 11.85 -9.30 19.01
C PRO A 76 11.39 -10.38 18.03
N ASP A 77 10.19 -10.92 18.21
CA ASP A 77 9.63 -11.97 17.36
C ASP A 77 8.85 -11.41 16.17
N HIS A 78 8.62 -10.07 16.15
CA HIS A 78 7.93 -9.43 15.04
C HIS A 78 8.82 -9.31 13.80
N PRO A 79 8.38 -9.78 12.61
CA PRO A 79 9.24 -9.95 11.43
C PRO A 79 9.81 -8.63 10.87
N VAL A 80 9.11 -7.51 11.02
CA VAL A 80 9.55 -6.23 10.45
C VAL A 80 10.67 -5.59 11.27
N ASN A 81 10.45 -5.46 12.58
CA ASN A 81 11.35 -4.68 13.44
C ASN A 81 12.31 -5.51 14.30
N LEU A 82 12.09 -6.83 14.47
CA LEU A 82 12.99 -7.71 15.20
C LEU A 82 13.47 -7.08 16.52
N GLY A 83 12.56 -6.54 17.32
CA GLY A 83 12.84 -5.86 18.58
C GLY A 83 13.33 -4.41 18.47
N GLY A 84 13.63 -3.91 17.28
CA GLY A 84 14.03 -2.52 17.08
C GLY A 84 12.86 -1.56 17.07
N LEU A 85 13.03 -0.36 17.63
CA LEU A 85 12.11 0.76 17.47
C LEU A 85 12.88 2.02 17.05
N CYS A 86 12.29 2.81 16.18
CA CYS A 86 12.77 4.16 15.90
C CYS A 86 12.39 5.11 17.04
N PRO A 87 12.90 6.37 17.07
CA PRO A 87 12.56 7.32 18.13
C PRO A 87 11.06 7.53 18.30
N LYS A 88 10.26 7.52 17.22
CA LYS A 88 8.79 7.63 17.30
C LYS A 88 8.18 6.45 18.06
N GLY A 89 8.53 5.21 17.68
CA GLY A 89 8.05 4.01 18.33
C GLY A 89 8.52 3.89 19.79
N ALA A 90 9.77 4.27 20.06
CA ALA A 90 10.32 4.27 21.41
C ALA A 90 9.63 5.28 22.36
N THR A 91 8.97 6.29 21.81
CA THR A 91 8.26 7.34 22.60
C THR A 91 6.74 7.18 22.61
N LEU A 92 6.21 6.04 22.17
CA LEU A 92 4.76 5.76 22.20
C LEU A 92 4.12 5.97 23.59
N TRP A 93 4.85 5.65 24.66
CA TRP A 93 4.39 5.88 26.03
C TRP A 93 4.08 7.36 26.30
N GLY A 94 4.72 8.29 25.58
CA GLY A 94 4.48 9.74 25.66
C GLY A 94 3.07 10.17 25.24
N LEU A 95 2.33 9.32 24.52
CA LEU A 95 0.91 9.56 24.22
C LEU A 95 0.05 9.53 25.48
N ARG A 96 0.42 8.76 26.49
CA ARG A 96 -0.32 8.61 27.74
C ARG A 96 0.29 9.44 28.89
N GLN A 97 1.60 9.54 28.98
CA GLN A 97 2.31 10.10 30.13
C GLN A 97 3.57 10.84 29.70
N VAL A 98 4.01 11.77 30.52
CA VAL A 98 5.23 12.55 30.32
C VAL A 98 6.13 12.41 31.53
N VAL A 99 7.45 12.58 31.31
CA VAL A 99 8.43 12.70 32.38
C VAL A 99 8.70 14.19 32.59
N THR A 100 8.46 14.64 33.81
CA THR A 100 8.73 16.03 34.21
C THR A 100 10.23 16.25 34.42
N PRO A 101 10.72 17.50 34.47
CA PRO A 101 12.14 17.81 34.70
C PRO A 101 12.71 17.19 35.98
N ASP A 102 11.87 17.04 37.03
CA ASP A 102 12.21 16.36 38.29
C ASP A 102 12.10 14.82 38.21
N ARG A 103 12.04 14.28 36.96
CA ARG A 103 11.98 12.86 36.63
C ARG A 103 10.76 12.10 37.18
N LYS A 104 9.69 12.80 37.50
CA LYS A 104 8.40 12.17 37.86
C LYS A 104 7.57 11.89 36.64
N VAL A 105 6.91 10.73 36.63
CA VAL A 105 5.94 10.35 35.59
C VAL A 105 4.59 10.97 35.96
N LYS A 106 3.98 11.70 35.01
CA LYS A 106 2.64 12.28 35.13
C LYS A 106 1.81 11.96 33.89
N PRO A 107 0.47 11.93 33.97
CA PRO A 107 -0.38 11.88 32.79
C PRO A 107 -0.01 13.00 31.82
N ASN A 108 -0.07 12.72 30.51
CA ASN A 108 0.17 13.72 29.48
C ASN A 108 -0.93 14.80 29.54
N PRO A 109 -0.60 16.07 29.87
CA PRO A 109 -1.60 17.12 30.02
C PRO A 109 -2.28 17.50 28.70
N ASN A 110 -1.68 17.14 27.54
CA ASN A 110 -2.25 17.41 26.24
C ASN A 110 -3.17 16.31 25.74
N ARG A 111 -3.36 15.23 26.53
CA ARG A 111 -4.27 14.14 26.19
C ARG A 111 -5.68 14.48 26.67
N PHE A 112 -6.66 14.44 25.74
CA PHE A 112 -8.07 14.48 26.11
C PHE A 112 -8.46 13.20 26.88
N LEU A 113 -8.96 13.39 28.10
CA LEU A 113 -9.41 12.30 28.96
C LEU A 113 -10.94 12.21 29.03
N TYR A 114 -11.62 13.29 28.67
CA TYR A 114 -13.06 13.47 28.76
C TYR A 114 -13.59 14.18 27.52
N PRO A 115 -14.86 13.94 27.15
CA PRO A 115 -15.49 14.68 26.08
C PRO A 115 -15.62 16.16 26.43
N MET A 116 -15.50 16.99 25.42
CA MET A 116 -15.62 18.44 25.53
C MET A 116 -16.56 18.95 24.45
N VAL A 117 -17.33 19.97 24.78
CA VAL A 117 -18.19 20.66 23.83
C VAL A 117 -17.83 22.15 23.78
N ARG A 118 -17.92 22.73 22.60
CA ARG A 118 -17.88 24.17 22.41
C ARG A 118 -19.28 24.63 21.99
N ARG A 119 -19.97 25.34 22.87
CA ARG A 119 -21.33 25.79 22.61
C ARG A 119 -21.36 26.83 21.49
N PRO A 120 -22.47 26.93 20.73
CA PRO A 120 -22.63 27.96 19.73
C PRO A 120 -22.32 29.37 20.27
N GLY A 121 -21.48 30.12 19.54
CA GLY A 121 -21.02 31.45 19.96
C GLY A 121 -19.91 31.48 21.00
N SER A 122 -19.59 30.38 21.66
CA SER A 122 -18.48 30.30 22.62
C SER A 122 -17.14 30.14 21.92
N LYS A 123 -16.09 30.73 22.51
CA LYS A 123 -14.69 30.47 22.14
C LYS A 123 -14.03 29.40 23.03
N GLU A 124 -14.67 29.03 24.13
CA GLU A 124 -14.14 28.15 25.14
C GLU A 124 -14.72 26.73 25.00
N TRP A 125 -13.91 25.74 25.35
CA TRP A 125 -14.29 24.36 25.44
C TRP A 125 -14.66 24.03 26.89
N GLU A 126 -15.84 23.42 27.11
CA GLU A 126 -16.29 22.93 28.40
C GLU A 126 -16.28 21.39 28.43
N ARG A 127 -15.88 20.86 29.58
CA ARG A 127 -15.94 19.42 29.82
C ARG A 127 -17.39 19.00 30.10
N ILE A 128 -17.82 17.91 29.47
CA ILE A 128 -19.13 17.28 29.66
C ILE A 128 -19.00 15.81 30.07
N SER A 129 -20.09 15.18 30.48
CA SER A 129 -20.12 13.74 30.71
C SER A 129 -20.15 12.96 29.37
N TRP A 130 -19.81 11.67 29.44
CA TRP A 130 -19.95 10.79 28.29
C TRP A 130 -21.39 10.63 27.83
N ASP A 131 -22.34 10.54 28.79
CA ASP A 131 -23.77 10.43 28.49
C ASP A 131 -24.28 11.68 27.77
N GLU A 132 -23.91 12.87 28.24
CA GLU A 132 -24.25 14.13 27.55
C GLU A 132 -23.65 14.18 26.13
N ALA A 133 -22.41 13.72 25.97
CA ALA A 133 -21.77 13.69 24.67
C ALA A 133 -22.49 12.73 23.70
N PHE A 134 -22.76 11.50 24.12
CA PHE A 134 -23.44 10.50 23.30
C PHE A 134 -24.86 10.93 22.94
N ASP A 135 -25.62 11.42 23.90
CA ASP A 135 -26.97 11.92 23.65
C ASP A 135 -26.99 13.13 22.73
N GLY A 136 -26.07 14.06 22.92
CA GLY A 136 -25.93 15.25 22.09
C GLY A 136 -25.60 14.89 20.63
N ILE A 137 -24.61 14.02 20.45
CA ILE A 137 -24.19 13.54 19.12
C ILE A 137 -25.32 12.75 18.44
N ALA A 138 -25.95 11.82 19.18
CA ALA A 138 -27.03 10.99 18.64
C ALA A 138 -28.23 11.82 18.18
N ARG A 139 -28.66 12.80 18.99
CA ARG A 139 -29.75 13.73 18.60
C ARG A 139 -29.38 14.55 17.36
N HIS A 140 -28.14 15.04 17.30
CA HIS A 140 -27.71 15.85 16.16
C HIS A 140 -27.62 15.02 14.86
N VAL A 141 -27.02 13.83 14.93
CA VAL A 141 -26.94 12.90 13.79
C VAL A 141 -28.35 12.49 13.34
N LYS A 142 -29.23 12.12 14.29
CA LYS A 142 -30.61 11.74 13.96
C LYS A 142 -31.37 12.87 13.31
N LYS A 143 -31.30 14.07 13.87
CA LYS A 143 -31.96 15.26 13.31
C LYS A 143 -31.49 15.53 11.88
N THR A 144 -30.18 15.61 11.67
CA THR A 144 -29.59 15.86 10.34
C THR A 144 -29.99 14.78 9.35
N ARG A 145 -29.97 13.51 9.77
CA ARG A 145 -30.40 12.41 8.92
C ARG A 145 -31.86 12.51 8.53
N ASP A 146 -32.74 12.71 9.52
CA ASP A 146 -34.19 12.77 9.28
C ASP A 146 -34.57 13.94 8.36
N GLU A 147 -33.86 15.07 8.46
CA GLU A 147 -34.08 16.26 7.61
C GLU A 147 -33.53 16.11 6.19
N THR A 148 -32.55 15.22 5.96
CA THR A 148 -31.84 15.12 4.66
C THR A 148 -31.93 13.73 4.04
N PHE A 149 -32.72 12.82 4.61
CA PHE A 149 -32.86 11.47 4.10
C PHE A 149 -33.75 11.43 2.87
N VAL A 150 -33.19 10.90 1.77
CA VAL A 150 -33.88 10.69 0.50
C VAL A 150 -34.14 9.22 0.32
N GLN A 151 -35.41 8.80 0.40
CA GLN A 151 -35.79 7.39 0.22
C GLN A 151 -35.81 7.01 -1.26
N THR A 152 -36.39 7.88 -2.10
CA THR A 152 -36.53 7.63 -3.54
C THR A 152 -36.12 8.87 -4.34
N GLU A 153 -35.49 8.65 -5.48
CA GLU A 153 -35.12 9.68 -6.45
C GLU A 153 -35.31 9.13 -7.86
N ASP A 154 -35.96 9.89 -8.74
CA ASP A 154 -36.28 9.52 -10.14
C ASP A 154 -36.94 8.12 -10.28
N GLY A 155 -37.77 7.74 -9.31
CA GLY A 155 -38.43 6.42 -9.25
C GLY A 155 -37.56 5.25 -8.79
N TYR A 156 -36.34 5.53 -8.32
CA TYR A 156 -35.44 4.53 -7.77
C TYR A 156 -35.33 4.66 -6.26
N THR A 157 -35.26 3.53 -5.54
CA THR A 157 -34.97 3.51 -4.11
C THR A 157 -33.49 3.78 -3.88
N VAL A 158 -33.15 4.86 -3.20
CA VAL A 158 -31.76 5.29 -2.94
C VAL A 158 -31.37 5.20 -1.48
N ASN A 159 -32.30 5.41 -0.54
CA ASN A 159 -32.12 5.30 0.91
C ASN A 159 -30.83 5.98 1.41
N ARG A 160 -30.60 7.24 1.04
CA ARG A 160 -29.36 7.95 1.34
C ARG A 160 -29.59 9.24 2.10
N THR A 161 -28.55 9.73 2.76
CA THR A 161 -28.47 11.09 3.29
C THR A 161 -27.17 11.76 2.82
N GLU A 162 -27.27 13.04 2.48
CA GLU A 162 -26.16 13.92 2.10
C GLU A 162 -25.86 14.96 3.19
N GLY A 163 -26.58 14.90 4.31
CA GLY A 163 -26.50 15.90 5.38
C GLY A 163 -25.23 15.81 6.22
N PHE A 164 -24.49 14.72 6.16
CA PHE A 164 -23.23 14.58 6.86
C PHE A 164 -22.24 13.67 6.12
N ALA A 165 -20.96 13.88 6.39
CA ALA A 165 -19.86 13.08 5.88
C ALA A 165 -19.05 12.49 7.04
N PHE A 166 -18.42 11.35 6.80
CA PHE A 166 -17.47 10.74 7.71
C PHE A 166 -16.06 10.79 7.10
N LEU A 167 -15.12 11.36 7.85
CA LEU A 167 -13.69 11.40 7.50
C LEU A 167 -12.90 10.61 8.52
N GLY A 168 -12.31 9.49 8.08
CA GLY A 168 -11.55 8.59 8.93
C GLY A 168 -10.04 8.75 8.84
N GLY A 169 -9.33 8.13 9.78
CA GLY A 169 -7.89 7.94 9.79
C GLY A 169 -7.49 6.50 9.46
N SER A 170 -6.21 6.21 9.38
CA SER A 170 -5.68 4.87 9.16
C SER A 170 -4.70 4.40 10.24
N GLN A 171 -4.79 4.98 11.43
CA GLN A 171 -4.17 4.46 12.66
C GLN A 171 -5.07 3.49 13.44
N ILE A 172 -6.22 3.15 12.89
CA ILE A 172 -7.18 2.18 13.41
C ILE A 172 -7.03 0.84 12.70
N ASN A 173 -7.46 -0.25 13.33
CA ASN A 173 -7.36 -1.59 12.77
C ASN A 173 -8.49 -1.90 11.76
N ASN A 174 -8.45 -3.08 11.13
CA ASN A 174 -9.43 -3.46 10.11
C ASN A 174 -10.83 -3.63 10.68
N GLU A 175 -10.95 -4.14 11.89
CA GLU A 175 -12.23 -4.33 12.60
C GLU A 175 -12.91 -2.98 12.85
N GLU A 176 -12.14 -1.98 13.28
CA GLU A 176 -12.63 -0.60 13.46
C GLU A 176 -13.03 0.02 12.13
N CYS A 177 -12.23 -0.15 11.08
CA CYS A 177 -12.57 0.28 9.71
C CYS A 177 -13.88 -0.33 9.23
N TRP A 178 -14.04 -1.65 9.43
CA TRP A 178 -15.26 -2.38 9.07
C TRP A 178 -16.48 -1.85 9.82
N LEU A 179 -16.36 -1.68 11.12
CA LEU A 179 -17.44 -1.17 11.96
C LEU A 179 -17.88 0.24 11.53
N LEU A 180 -16.93 1.13 11.29
CA LEU A 180 -17.19 2.51 10.88
C LEU A 180 -17.89 2.58 9.53
N GLN A 181 -17.38 1.90 8.51
CA GLN A 181 -18.01 1.93 7.19
C GLN A 181 -19.41 1.30 7.23
N LYS A 182 -19.61 0.21 7.97
CA LYS A 182 -20.92 -0.41 8.16
C LYS A 182 -21.89 0.52 8.87
N PHE A 183 -21.46 1.17 9.94
CA PHE A 183 -22.25 2.14 10.68
C PHE A 183 -22.70 3.31 9.78
N CYS A 184 -21.77 3.93 9.06
CA CYS A 184 -22.09 5.03 8.17
C CYS A 184 -23.09 4.64 7.08
N ARG A 185 -22.90 3.47 6.46
CA ARG A 185 -23.82 2.97 5.43
C ARG A 185 -25.18 2.60 5.98
N THR A 186 -25.26 2.09 7.19
CA THR A 186 -26.53 1.82 7.89
C THR A 186 -27.32 3.10 8.14
N LEU A 187 -26.64 4.22 8.40
CA LEU A 187 -27.27 5.53 8.49
C LEU A 187 -27.69 6.12 7.13
N GLY A 188 -27.24 5.54 6.03
CA GLY A 188 -27.47 6.04 4.68
C GLY A 188 -26.45 7.09 4.22
N SER A 189 -25.37 7.31 4.95
CA SER A 189 -24.32 8.23 4.51
C SER A 189 -23.58 7.69 3.29
N ILE A 190 -23.52 8.50 2.24
CA ILE A 190 -22.77 8.21 1.02
C ILE A 190 -21.37 8.82 1.03
N ALA A 191 -21.13 9.80 1.87
CA ALA A 191 -19.88 10.53 1.97
C ALA A 191 -18.97 9.92 3.08
N ILE A 192 -18.30 8.84 2.73
CA ILE A 192 -17.33 8.16 3.61
C ILE A 192 -15.97 8.26 2.95
N ASP A 193 -15.02 8.91 3.59
CA ASP A 193 -13.65 8.97 3.08
C ASP A 193 -12.62 8.84 4.22
N ASN A 194 -11.37 8.65 3.83
CA ASN A 194 -10.28 8.37 4.75
C ASN A 194 -9.05 9.14 4.32
N GLN A 195 -8.18 9.49 5.27
CA GLN A 195 -6.95 10.20 4.96
C GLN A 195 -6.04 9.45 3.96
N THR A 196 -6.24 8.14 3.75
CA THR A 196 -5.55 7.38 2.70
C THR A 196 -5.75 7.97 1.31
N ARG A 197 -6.88 8.65 1.08
CA ARG A 197 -7.19 9.38 -0.15
C ARG A 197 -6.14 10.44 -0.47
N VAL A 198 -5.77 11.25 0.51
CA VAL A 198 -4.79 12.34 0.33
C VAL A 198 -3.35 11.87 0.52
N CYS A 199 -3.14 10.63 0.92
CA CYS A 199 -1.82 10.03 1.08
C CYS A 199 -1.32 9.43 -0.25
N HIS A 200 -1.75 8.22 -0.56
CA HIS A 200 -1.28 7.47 -1.74
C HIS A 200 -2.43 7.04 -2.68
N SER A 201 -3.46 7.88 -2.85
CA SER A 201 -4.56 7.55 -3.78
C SER A 201 -4.07 7.31 -5.21
N SER A 202 -3.04 8.03 -5.64
CA SER A 202 -2.36 7.82 -6.93
C SER A 202 -1.79 6.41 -7.07
N THR A 203 -1.38 5.76 -5.96
CA THR A 203 -0.96 4.36 -5.98
C THR A 203 -2.12 3.45 -6.37
N VAL A 204 -3.31 3.65 -5.81
CA VAL A 204 -4.49 2.85 -6.17
C VAL A 204 -4.83 3.05 -7.65
N ALA A 205 -4.83 4.29 -8.13
CA ALA A 205 -5.09 4.62 -9.53
C ALA A 205 -4.04 4.05 -10.50
N GLY A 206 -2.78 3.95 -10.08
CA GLY A 206 -1.69 3.42 -10.91
C GLY A 206 -1.53 1.90 -10.82
N LEU A 207 -1.52 1.35 -9.61
CA LEU A 207 -1.26 -0.08 -9.38
C LEU A 207 -2.51 -0.95 -9.54
N GLY A 208 -3.70 -0.43 -9.25
CA GLY A 208 -4.95 -1.15 -9.45
C GLY A 208 -5.09 -1.69 -10.88
N PRO A 209 -5.00 -0.83 -11.92
CA PRO A 209 -5.03 -1.28 -13.31
C PRO A 209 -3.80 -2.08 -13.74
N SER A 210 -2.67 -2.01 -13.01
CA SER A 210 -1.44 -2.73 -13.36
C SER A 210 -1.39 -4.14 -12.77
N PHE A 211 -1.84 -4.31 -11.52
CA PHE A 211 -1.66 -5.52 -10.71
C PHE A 211 -2.96 -6.03 -10.09
N GLY A 212 -4.10 -5.39 -10.38
CA GLY A 212 -5.41 -5.73 -9.80
C GLY A 212 -5.62 -5.18 -8.39
N ARG A 213 -4.61 -4.60 -7.73
CA ARG A 213 -4.67 -4.07 -6.38
C ARG A 213 -3.79 -2.85 -6.18
N GLY A 214 -4.31 -1.83 -5.50
CA GLY A 214 -3.60 -0.58 -5.22
C GLY A 214 -2.67 -0.62 -3.99
N SER A 215 -1.93 -1.71 -3.79
CA SER A 215 -1.01 -1.88 -2.66
C SER A 215 0.40 -2.21 -3.11
N MET A 216 1.37 -2.08 -2.19
CA MET A 216 2.73 -2.56 -2.44
C MET A 216 2.73 -4.07 -2.74
N THR A 217 3.62 -4.49 -3.62
CA THR A 217 3.64 -5.87 -4.15
C THR A 217 4.58 -6.80 -3.39
N SER A 218 5.35 -6.29 -2.45
CA SER A 218 6.33 -7.02 -1.66
C SER A 218 6.26 -6.58 -0.20
N HIS A 219 7.12 -7.09 0.65
CA HIS A 219 7.18 -6.77 2.08
C HIS A 219 8.56 -6.20 2.44
N TRP A 220 8.65 -5.37 3.50
CA TRP A 220 9.90 -4.72 3.87
C TRP A 220 11.05 -5.69 4.12
N CYS A 221 10.78 -6.85 4.72
CA CYS A 221 11.80 -7.86 4.98
C CYS A 221 12.44 -8.38 3.69
N ASP A 222 11.69 -8.37 2.60
CA ASP A 222 12.12 -8.88 1.31
C ASP A 222 13.14 -7.96 0.60
N PHE A 223 13.23 -6.69 0.99
CA PHE A 223 14.27 -5.79 0.46
C PHE A 223 15.68 -6.35 0.65
N ALA A 224 15.90 -7.16 1.69
CA ALA A 224 17.18 -7.82 1.93
C ALA A 224 17.60 -8.84 0.85
N ASN A 225 16.70 -9.19 -0.06
CA ASN A 225 16.95 -10.11 -1.17
C ASN A 225 17.18 -9.39 -2.52
N ALA A 226 17.05 -8.06 -2.56
CA ALA A 226 17.24 -7.27 -3.77
C ALA A 226 18.72 -7.20 -4.17
N ASP A 227 18.97 -7.21 -5.49
CA ASP A 227 20.30 -6.89 -6.06
C ASP A 227 20.45 -5.37 -6.27
N VAL A 228 19.36 -4.69 -6.59
CA VAL A 228 19.30 -3.23 -6.72
C VAL A 228 18.06 -2.68 -6.02
N ILE A 229 18.24 -1.67 -5.20
CA ILE A 229 17.14 -0.94 -4.59
C ILE A 229 17.12 0.48 -5.14
N LEU A 230 16.01 0.90 -5.77
CA LEU A 230 15.81 2.24 -6.23
C LEU A 230 14.75 2.93 -5.38
N THR A 231 15.11 3.97 -4.66
CA THR A 231 14.19 4.80 -3.88
C THR A 231 13.94 6.11 -4.60
N ALA A 232 12.68 6.40 -4.94
CA ALA A 232 12.29 7.61 -5.64
C ALA A 232 11.26 8.42 -4.84
N GLY A 233 11.56 9.69 -4.56
CA GLY A 233 10.65 10.59 -3.84
C GLY A 233 10.25 10.08 -2.45
N SER A 234 11.20 9.46 -1.74
CA SER A 234 11.04 8.95 -0.38
C SER A 234 12.33 9.10 0.43
N ASN A 235 12.19 9.59 1.66
CA ASN A 235 13.30 9.65 2.63
C ASN A 235 13.09 8.59 3.73
N ASN A 236 13.15 7.34 3.34
CA ASN A 236 12.81 6.20 4.20
C ASN A 236 13.71 6.06 5.45
N VAL A 237 14.94 6.56 5.43
CA VAL A 237 15.81 6.59 6.63
C VAL A 237 15.20 7.44 7.76
N GLU A 238 14.50 8.52 7.44
CA GLU A 238 13.89 9.41 8.44
C GLU A 238 12.42 9.07 8.70
N ASN A 239 11.62 8.85 7.67
CA ASN A 239 10.17 8.65 7.83
C ASN A 239 9.78 7.18 8.06
N HIS A 240 10.55 6.22 7.58
CA HIS A 240 10.34 4.78 7.74
C HIS A 240 11.62 4.05 8.24
N PRO A 241 12.20 4.44 9.40
CA PRO A 241 13.58 4.06 9.75
C PRO A 241 13.84 2.56 9.78
N LEU A 242 12.85 1.74 10.17
CA LEU A 242 13.03 0.28 10.24
C LEU A 242 13.13 -0.37 8.86
N SER A 243 12.65 0.29 7.78
CA SER A 243 12.89 -0.20 6.42
C SER A 243 14.37 -0.16 6.05
N SER A 244 15.12 0.82 6.58
CA SER A 244 16.54 0.99 6.32
C SER A 244 17.39 -0.19 6.80
N ARG A 245 16.93 -0.91 7.82
CA ARG A 245 17.57 -2.17 8.27
C ARG A 245 17.61 -3.20 7.14
N TRP A 246 16.54 -3.30 6.38
CA TRP A 246 16.42 -4.28 5.31
C TRP A 246 17.17 -3.85 4.05
N VAL A 247 17.18 -2.55 3.77
CA VAL A 247 18.03 -1.95 2.71
C VAL A 247 19.51 -2.17 3.04
N GLN A 248 19.92 -1.88 4.28
CA GLN A 248 21.32 -2.11 4.70
C GLN A 248 21.72 -3.58 4.59
N ARG A 249 20.84 -4.51 4.94
CA ARG A 249 21.11 -5.94 4.78
C ARG A 249 21.29 -6.36 3.31
N ALA A 250 20.61 -5.69 2.39
CA ALA A 250 20.86 -5.90 0.97
C ALA A 250 22.23 -5.35 0.56
N GLN A 251 22.59 -4.12 0.99
CA GLN A 251 23.93 -3.54 0.75
C GLN A 251 25.05 -4.40 1.35
N ASP A 252 24.86 -4.95 2.55
CA ASP A 252 25.81 -5.87 3.19
C ASP A 252 26.06 -7.16 2.36
N LYS A 253 25.11 -7.50 1.47
CA LYS A 253 25.23 -8.60 0.49
C LYS A 253 25.71 -8.14 -0.89
N GLY A 254 26.04 -6.86 -1.07
CA GLY A 254 26.52 -6.29 -2.32
C GLY A 254 25.45 -5.64 -3.23
N ALA A 255 24.23 -5.45 -2.73
CA ALA A 255 23.21 -4.73 -3.48
C ALA A 255 23.58 -3.24 -3.64
N THR A 256 23.20 -2.66 -4.79
CA THR A 256 23.34 -1.23 -5.04
C THR A 256 22.08 -0.48 -4.61
N TRP A 257 22.23 0.53 -3.76
CA TRP A 257 21.13 1.42 -3.39
C TRP A 257 21.19 2.75 -4.15
N ILE A 258 20.14 3.05 -4.92
CA ILE A 258 19.96 4.27 -5.71
C ILE A 258 18.91 5.13 -5.02
N VAL A 259 19.15 6.44 -4.90
CA VAL A 259 18.14 7.40 -4.41
C VAL A 259 17.96 8.53 -5.41
N ILE A 260 16.71 8.78 -5.80
CA ILE A 260 16.30 9.89 -6.66
C ILE A 260 15.40 10.82 -5.85
N ASP A 261 15.86 12.03 -5.60
CA ASP A 261 15.13 13.02 -4.81
C ASP A 261 15.62 14.44 -5.17
N PRO A 262 14.74 15.46 -5.19
CA PRO A 262 15.18 16.86 -5.38
C PRO A 262 16.11 17.34 -4.28
N ARG A 263 16.00 16.77 -3.08
CA ARG A 263 16.79 17.12 -1.90
C ARG A 263 17.79 16.02 -1.55
N PHE A 264 19.01 16.40 -1.18
CA PHE A 264 19.99 15.47 -0.63
C PHE A 264 19.59 15.10 0.81
N THR A 265 18.84 14.00 0.93
CA THR A 265 18.26 13.51 2.19
C THR A 265 19.22 12.60 2.94
N ARG A 266 18.84 12.16 4.16
CA ARG A 266 19.56 11.10 4.86
C ARG A 266 19.55 9.77 4.12
N SER A 267 18.50 9.50 3.34
CA SER A 267 18.50 8.33 2.44
C SER A 267 19.54 8.50 1.34
N ALA A 268 19.61 9.67 0.71
CA ALA A 268 20.60 9.98 -0.32
C ALA A 268 22.05 9.87 0.21
N LYS A 269 22.28 10.30 1.47
CA LYS A 269 23.60 10.18 2.11
C LYS A 269 24.09 8.74 2.23
N ASN A 270 23.19 7.79 2.38
CA ASN A 270 23.53 6.37 2.59
C ASN A 270 23.43 5.55 1.31
N ALA A 271 23.02 6.16 0.21
CA ALA A 271 22.91 5.52 -1.09
C ALA A 271 24.27 5.46 -1.81
N ASP A 272 24.45 4.46 -2.66
CA ASP A 272 25.62 4.30 -3.54
C ASP A 272 25.57 5.26 -4.72
N ILE A 273 24.34 5.57 -5.19
CA ILE A 273 24.11 6.51 -6.30
C ILE A 273 22.99 7.47 -5.91
N TYR A 274 23.24 8.77 -6.05
CA TYR A 274 22.22 9.81 -5.86
C TYR A 274 21.96 10.56 -7.17
N GLY A 275 20.70 10.56 -7.60
CA GLY A 275 20.21 11.33 -8.75
C GLY A 275 19.35 12.52 -8.28
N ARG A 276 19.84 13.74 -8.46
CA ARG A 276 19.03 14.94 -8.20
C ARG A 276 18.06 15.17 -9.35
N ILE A 277 16.78 15.29 -9.04
CA ILE A 277 15.73 15.53 -10.03
C ILE A 277 14.99 16.84 -9.73
N ARG A 278 14.55 17.56 -10.78
CA ARG A 278 13.66 18.71 -10.61
C ARG A 278 12.26 18.22 -10.19
N PRO A 279 11.63 18.81 -9.13
CA PRO A 279 10.27 18.45 -8.73
C PRO A 279 9.29 18.53 -9.90
N GLY A 280 8.40 17.53 -10.02
CA GLY A 280 7.39 17.50 -11.06
C GLY A 280 7.86 17.04 -12.43
N THR A 281 9.01 16.38 -12.54
CA THR A 281 9.54 15.86 -13.80
C THR A 281 9.75 14.35 -13.82
N ASP A 282 9.26 13.69 -12.79
CA ASP A 282 9.42 12.24 -12.57
C ASP A 282 8.91 11.42 -13.75
N ILE A 283 7.78 11.82 -14.34
CA ILE A 283 7.20 11.11 -15.49
C ILE A 283 8.15 11.07 -16.70
N ALA A 284 8.94 12.12 -16.92
CA ALA A 284 9.94 12.14 -17.99
C ALA A 284 11.08 11.15 -17.69
N PHE A 285 11.53 11.09 -16.42
CA PHE A 285 12.55 10.12 -15.99
C PHE A 285 12.10 8.68 -16.23
N TRP A 286 10.87 8.34 -15.80
CA TRP A 286 10.32 7.00 -16.00
C TRP A 286 10.09 6.69 -17.48
N GLY A 287 9.58 7.66 -18.25
CA GLY A 287 9.41 7.50 -19.70
C GLY A 287 10.73 7.20 -20.42
N GLY A 288 11.80 7.90 -20.05
CA GLY A 288 13.13 7.64 -20.57
C GLY A 288 13.70 6.27 -20.18
N LEU A 289 13.50 5.85 -18.93
CA LEU A 289 13.93 4.51 -18.51
C LEU A 289 13.16 3.40 -19.24
N ILE A 290 11.86 3.57 -19.48
CA ILE A 290 11.06 2.63 -20.29
C ILE A 290 11.62 2.57 -21.71
N SER A 291 11.83 3.72 -22.36
CA SER A 291 12.44 3.80 -23.69
C SER A 291 13.81 3.11 -23.74
N TYR A 292 14.65 3.39 -22.74
CA TYR A 292 15.98 2.79 -22.63
C TYR A 292 15.92 1.26 -22.53
N ILE A 293 15.04 0.72 -21.67
CA ILE A 293 14.86 -0.73 -21.49
C ILE A 293 14.41 -1.39 -22.79
N ILE A 294 13.38 -0.84 -23.46
CA ILE A 294 12.78 -1.44 -24.65
C ILE A 294 13.76 -1.38 -25.83
N ASN A 295 14.37 -0.21 -26.09
CA ASN A 295 15.25 0.00 -27.24
C ASN A 295 16.56 -0.81 -27.16
N ASN A 296 17.05 -1.06 -25.95
CA ASN A 296 18.25 -1.87 -25.73
C ASN A 296 17.94 -3.36 -25.43
N LYS A 297 16.66 -3.78 -25.51
CA LYS A 297 16.21 -5.16 -25.22
C LYS A 297 16.67 -5.65 -23.84
N LEU A 298 16.58 -4.77 -22.83
CA LEU A 298 16.99 -5.06 -21.44
C LEU A 298 15.83 -5.59 -20.58
N TYR A 299 14.68 -5.84 -21.19
CA TYR A 299 13.54 -6.45 -20.51
C TYR A 299 13.76 -7.96 -20.32
N GLN A 300 13.11 -8.50 -19.29
CA GLN A 300 13.12 -9.96 -19.02
C GLN A 300 12.11 -10.63 -19.95
N GLU A 301 12.60 -11.21 -21.05
CA GLU A 301 11.79 -11.69 -22.17
C GLU A 301 10.76 -12.74 -21.78
N GLU A 302 11.17 -13.78 -21.05
CA GLU A 302 10.25 -14.84 -20.59
C GLU A 302 9.11 -14.28 -19.73
N TYR A 303 9.44 -13.35 -18.82
CA TYR A 303 8.44 -12.69 -17.97
C TYR A 303 7.49 -11.82 -18.78
N VAL A 304 8.03 -11.00 -19.67
CA VAL A 304 7.26 -10.09 -20.52
C VAL A 304 6.30 -10.87 -21.43
N LEU A 305 6.76 -11.97 -22.01
CA LEU A 305 5.94 -12.83 -22.85
C LEU A 305 4.83 -13.55 -22.07
N ASN A 306 5.10 -14.07 -20.88
CA ASN A 306 4.17 -14.99 -20.21
C ASN A 306 3.29 -14.31 -19.16
N TYR A 307 3.74 -13.22 -18.53
CA TYR A 307 3.08 -12.60 -17.38
C TYR A 307 2.60 -11.17 -17.61
N THR A 308 2.75 -10.64 -18.84
CA THR A 308 2.26 -9.32 -19.21
C THR A 308 1.41 -9.35 -20.49
N ASN A 309 0.82 -8.22 -20.84
CA ASN A 309 0.11 -8.04 -22.10
C ASN A 309 1.01 -7.57 -23.26
N ALA A 310 2.32 -7.56 -23.09
CA ALA A 310 3.25 -7.04 -24.09
C ALA A 310 3.15 -7.71 -25.46
N ALA A 311 2.89 -9.02 -25.47
CA ALA A 311 2.71 -9.82 -26.68
C ALA A 311 1.28 -9.73 -27.27
N CYS A 312 0.32 -9.11 -26.58
CA CYS A 312 -1.05 -8.98 -27.08
C CYS A 312 -1.11 -8.03 -28.27
N ILE A 313 -1.91 -8.39 -29.28
CA ILE A 313 -2.06 -7.60 -30.51
C ILE A 313 -3.24 -6.65 -30.31
N LEU A 314 -3.03 -5.36 -30.57
CA LEU A 314 -4.07 -4.33 -30.51
C LEU A 314 -4.96 -4.36 -31.76
N THR A 315 -6.17 -3.80 -31.65
CA THR A 315 -7.04 -3.59 -32.82
C THR A 315 -6.37 -2.67 -33.83
N LYS A 316 -6.74 -2.81 -35.10
CA LYS A 316 -6.19 -1.98 -36.20
C LYS A 316 -6.53 -0.50 -36.08
N ASP A 317 -7.60 -0.19 -35.37
CA ASP A 317 -8.11 1.17 -35.18
C ASP A 317 -7.40 1.92 -34.05
N TYR A 318 -6.56 1.24 -33.28
CA TYR A 318 -5.77 1.86 -32.23
C TYR A 318 -4.43 2.37 -32.76
N ASP A 319 -4.18 3.66 -32.60
CA ASP A 319 -2.89 4.29 -32.89
C ASP A 319 -2.70 5.56 -32.04
N PHE A 320 -1.61 6.29 -32.28
CA PHE A 320 -1.35 7.59 -31.67
C PHE A 320 -0.57 8.49 -32.65
N ASP A 321 -0.73 9.80 -32.48
CA ASP A 321 0.07 10.78 -33.21
C ASP A 321 1.49 10.84 -32.61
N PRO A 322 2.55 10.50 -33.35
CA PRO A 322 3.91 10.49 -32.83
C PRO A 322 4.44 11.89 -32.45
N LYS A 323 3.85 12.98 -32.97
CA LYS A 323 4.25 14.35 -32.65
C LYS A 323 3.67 14.83 -31.33
N THR A 324 2.37 14.62 -31.12
CA THR A 324 1.65 15.06 -29.92
C THR A 324 1.62 13.99 -28.83
N GLY A 325 1.69 12.71 -29.24
CA GLY A 325 1.50 11.56 -28.36
C GLY A 325 0.05 11.31 -27.98
N LEU A 326 -0.90 12.00 -28.61
CA LEU A 326 -2.33 11.80 -28.40
C LEU A 326 -2.78 10.51 -29.10
N PHE A 327 -3.59 9.73 -28.39
CA PHE A 327 -4.13 8.47 -28.91
C PHE A 327 -5.39 8.71 -29.76
N THR A 328 -5.74 7.73 -30.60
CA THR A 328 -6.99 7.73 -31.35
C THR A 328 -8.18 7.89 -30.40
N GLY A 329 -9.22 8.58 -30.89
CA GLY A 329 -10.41 8.90 -30.09
C GLY A 329 -10.29 10.18 -29.24
N PHE A 330 -9.19 10.96 -29.37
CA PHE A 330 -9.09 12.25 -28.70
C PHE A 330 -10.00 13.28 -29.40
N ASP A 331 -10.84 13.92 -28.61
CA ASP A 331 -11.67 15.05 -29.02
C ASP A 331 -11.09 16.37 -28.49
N GLU A 332 -10.70 17.25 -29.40
CA GLU A 332 -10.04 18.50 -29.07
C GLU A 332 -10.97 19.49 -28.35
N ALA A 333 -12.29 19.46 -28.65
CA ALA A 333 -13.24 20.40 -28.10
C ALA A 333 -13.57 20.08 -26.64
N SER A 334 -13.79 18.80 -26.34
CA SER A 334 -14.09 18.34 -24.97
C SER A 334 -12.83 18.01 -24.16
N LYS A 335 -11.65 17.99 -24.80
CA LYS A 335 -10.38 17.54 -24.18
C LYS A 335 -10.49 16.15 -23.53
N SER A 336 -11.28 15.28 -24.12
CA SER A 336 -11.54 13.92 -23.62
C SER A 336 -11.28 12.87 -24.68
N TYR A 337 -11.32 11.60 -24.27
CA TYR A 337 -11.12 10.45 -25.16
C TYR A 337 -12.39 9.62 -25.30
N SER A 338 -12.72 9.21 -26.53
CA SER A 338 -13.52 8.01 -26.77
C SER A 338 -12.60 6.79 -26.81
N ALA A 339 -12.90 5.78 -26.04
CA ALA A 339 -12.13 4.55 -26.00
C ALA A 339 -12.69 3.46 -26.94
N GLU A 340 -13.55 3.80 -27.89
CA GLU A 340 -14.20 2.84 -28.81
C GLU A 340 -13.19 2.09 -29.69
N SER A 341 -12.10 2.79 -30.11
CA SER A 341 -11.01 2.18 -30.89
C SER A 341 -9.99 1.42 -30.03
N TRP A 342 -10.10 1.51 -28.67
CA TRP A 342 -9.13 0.92 -27.77
C TRP A 342 -9.52 -0.51 -27.44
N GLY A 343 -8.77 -1.46 -27.96
CA GLY A 343 -9.05 -2.87 -27.71
C GLY A 343 -7.93 -3.78 -28.20
N TYR A 344 -8.10 -5.06 -27.92
CA TYR A 344 -7.22 -6.10 -28.39
C TYR A 344 -7.88 -6.84 -29.55
N ASP A 345 -7.07 -7.34 -30.49
CA ASP A 345 -7.53 -8.33 -31.47
C ASP A 345 -7.77 -9.65 -30.75
N VAL A 346 -8.95 -10.23 -30.96
CA VAL A 346 -9.41 -11.41 -30.23
C VAL A 346 -9.76 -12.55 -31.18
N GLU A 347 -9.51 -13.77 -30.75
CA GLU A 347 -10.10 -14.94 -31.34
C GLU A 347 -11.40 -15.28 -30.65
N ARG A 348 -12.47 -15.43 -31.43
CA ARG A 348 -13.77 -15.93 -30.95
C ARG A 348 -13.87 -17.41 -31.26
N PHE A 349 -14.20 -18.19 -30.26
CA PHE A 349 -14.42 -19.63 -30.41
C PHE A 349 -15.91 -19.90 -30.49
N GLU A 350 -16.35 -20.51 -31.60
CA GLU A 350 -17.76 -20.80 -31.85
C GLU A 350 -18.22 -22.16 -31.28
N GLN A 351 -17.30 -23.05 -30.94
CA GLN A 351 -17.63 -24.37 -30.40
C GLN A 351 -16.69 -24.75 -29.25
N TRP A 352 -17.34 -25.11 -28.13
CA TRP A 352 -16.68 -25.56 -26.92
C TRP A 352 -17.30 -26.86 -26.44
N ASP A 353 -16.49 -27.84 -25.99
CA ASP A 353 -16.99 -29.03 -25.31
C ASP A 353 -17.56 -28.66 -23.94
N THR A 354 -18.86 -28.82 -23.76
CA THR A 354 -19.54 -28.55 -22.51
C THR A 354 -19.35 -29.67 -21.52
N THR A 355 -19.00 -29.37 -20.27
CA THR A 355 -19.00 -30.36 -19.20
C THR A 355 -20.43 -30.70 -18.77
N PRO A 356 -20.72 -31.96 -18.29
CA PRO A 356 -22.07 -32.43 -18.02
C PRO A 356 -22.84 -31.75 -16.89
N THR A 357 -22.28 -30.79 -16.18
CA THR A 357 -22.85 -30.20 -14.96
C THR A 357 -23.64 -28.89 -15.14
N GLY A 358 -23.90 -28.50 -16.34
CA GLY A 358 -25.13 -27.87 -16.79
C GLY A 358 -25.45 -26.42 -16.49
N LYS A 359 -24.97 -25.67 -15.53
CA LYS A 359 -25.37 -24.26 -15.35
C LYS A 359 -24.24 -23.25 -15.59
N TYR A 360 -23.02 -23.66 -15.49
CA TYR A 360 -21.82 -22.86 -15.77
C TYR A 360 -20.83 -23.77 -16.48
N ALA A 361 -21.04 -23.98 -17.76
CA ALA A 361 -20.14 -24.78 -18.55
C ALA A 361 -18.79 -24.04 -18.70
N TRP A 362 -17.89 -24.32 -17.82
CA TRP A 362 -16.48 -24.14 -18.10
C TRP A 362 -16.16 -25.06 -19.28
N VAL A 363 -15.69 -24.45 -20.35
CA VAL A 363 -15.41 -25.18 -21.58
C VAL A 363 -13.95 -25.53 -21.63
N LYS A 364 -13.66 -26.82 -21.93
CA LYS A 364 -12.26 -27.24 -22.11
C LYS A 364 -11.80 -26.84 -23.50
N LYS A 365 -10.86 -25.88 -23.57
CA LYS A 365 -10.23 -25.49 -24.83
C LYS A 365 -9.41 -26.67 -25.38
N PRO A 366 -9.59 -27.09 -26.64
CA PRO A 366 -8.73 -28.10 -27.25
C PRO A 366 -7.25 -27.75 -27.12
N GLY A 367 -6.44 -28.70 -26.64
CA GLY A 367 -4.99 -28.50 -26.44
C GLY A 367 -4.56 -27.78 -25.17
N THR A 368 -5.50 -27.43 -24.27
CA THR A 368 -5.17 -26.85 -22.96
C THR A 368 -5.68 -27.69 -21.81
N PRO A 369 -4.99 -27.74 -20.66
CA PRO A 369 -5.46 -28.45 -19.47
C PRO A 369 -6.60 -27.72 -18.73
N ASN A 370 -6.87 -26.46 -19.06
CA ASN A 370 -7.74 -25.59 -18.28
C ASN A 370 -9.13 -25.45 -18.87
N PHE A 371 -10.12 -25.37 -17.99
CA PHE A 371 -11.47 -24.95 -18.33
C PHE A 371 -11.54 -23.42 -18.40
N VAL A 372 -12.30 -22.91 -19.35
CA VAL A 372 -12.50 -21.46 -19.57
C VAL A 372 -14.00 -21.16 -19.71
N PRO A 373 -14.48 -19.96 -19.33
CA PRO A 373 -15.90 -19.61 -19.52
C PRO A 373 -16.31 -19.67 -21.00
N PRO A 374 -17.55 -20.03 -21.31
CA PRO A 374 -18.03 -20.25 -22.68
C PRO A 374 -18.00 -19.00 -23.59
N GLU A 375 -17.90 -17.80 -23.02
CA GLU A 375 -17.83 -16.54 -23.77
C GLU A 375 -16.45 -15.87 -23.69
N LEU A 376 -15.39 -16.65 -23.47
CA LEU A 376 -14.05 -16.06 -23.36
C LEU A 376 -13.51 -15.71 -24.76
N GLU A 377 -13.37 -14.43 -25.01
CA GLU A 377 -12.53 -13.92 -26.09
C GLU A 377 -11.06 -14.12 -25.72
N ILE A 378 -10.30 -14.87 -26.51
CA ILE A 378 -8.87 -15.07 -26.29
C ILE A 378 -8.11 -14.00 -27.04
N LEU A 379 -7.29 -13.26 -26.31
CA LEU A 379 -6.42 -12.25 -26.88
C LEU A 379 -5.43 -12.90 -27.86
N LYS A 380 -5.36 -12.42 -29.09
CA LYS A 380 -4.30 -12.80 -29.99
C LYS A 380 -2.96 -12.29 -29.49
N ARG A 381 -1.94 -13.12 -29.58
CA ARG A 381 -0.61 -12.81 -29.06
C ARG A 381 0.44 -13.14 -30.12
N ASP A 382 1.42 -12.28 -30.23
CA ASP A 382 2.64 -12.52 -30.99
C ASP A 382 3.80 -12.81 -30.03
N MET A 383 4.15 -14.09 -29.90
CA MET A 383 5.22 -14.53 -29.00
C MET A 383 6.62 -14.21 -29.55
N THR A 384 6.74 -13.72 -30.79
CA THR A 384 8.00 -13.24 -31.36
C THR A 384 8.26 -11.76 -31.06
N LEU A 385 7.23 -11.02 -30.64
CA LEU A 385 7.24 -9.56 -30.44
C LEU A 385 7.62 -8.78 -31.69
N GLU A 386 7.36 -9.31 -32.88
CA GLU A 386 7.69 -8.66 -34.17
C GLU A 386 6.51 -7.90 -34.78
N ASN A 387 5.28 -8.29 -34.43
CA ASN A 387 4.09 -7.63 -34.94
C ASN A 387 4.05 -6.15 -34.51
N PRO A 388 3.91 -5.20 -35.46
CA PRO A 388 3.91 -3.77 -35.17
C PRO A 388 2.73 -3.31 -34.28
N LEU A 389 1.65 -4.09 -34.22
CA LEU A 389 0.48 -3.84 -33.36
C LEU A 389 0.57 -4.55 -32.02
N CYS A 390 1.63 -5.32 -31.71
CA CYS A 390 1.77 -5.83 -30.36
C CYS A 390 2.07 -4.69 -29.38
N VAL A 391 1.56 -4.83 -28.16
CA VAL A 391 1.65 -3.78 -27.14
C VAL A 391 3.08 -3.28 -26.96
N LEU A 392 4.08 -4.17 -26.92
CA LEU A 392 5.47 -3.77 -26.73
C LEU A 392 5.97 -2.85 -27.87
N ASN A 393 5.64 -3.16 -29.13
CA ASN A 393 6.07 -2.35 -30.27
C ASN A 393 5.34 -1.01 -30.34
N VAL A 394 4.06 -0.97 -29.97
CA VAL A 394 3.33 0.28 -29.84
C VAL A 394 3.93 1.14 -28.73
N MET A 395 4.24 0.55 -27.57
CA MET A 395 4.95 1.23 -26.50
C MET A 395 6.32 1.75 -26.95
N LYS A 396 7.09 0.94 -27.67
CA LYS A 396 8.38 1.37 -28.21
C LYS A 396 8.24 2.66 -29.00
N ARG A 397 7.35 2.69 -30.00
CA ARG A 397 7.10 3.90 -30.82
C ARG A 397 6.62 5.08 -29.97
N HIS A 398 5.79 4.83 -28.96
CA HIS A 398 5.26 5.89 -28.10
C HIS A 398 6.33 6.49 -27.18
N TYR A 399 7.24 5.67 -26.65
CA TYR A 399 8.28 6.11 -25.71
C TYR A 399 9.56 6.60 -26.39
N ASP A 400 9.76 6.41 -27.69
CA ASP A 400 10.96 6.86 -28.44
C ASP A 400 11.23 8.36 -28.34
N ARG A 401 10.19 9.18 -28.08
CA ARG A 401 10.32 10.63 -27.84
C ARG A 401 11.05 10.98 -26.53
N TYR A 402 11.17 10.05 -25.59
CA TYR A 402 11.87 10.27 -24.32
C TYR A 402 13.36 9.95 -24.49
N THR A 403 14.05 10.75 -25.32
CA THR A 403 15.49 10.58 -25.51
C THR A 403 16.27 10.98 -24.24
N PRO A 404 17.47 10.42 -24.02
CA PRO A 404 18.30 10.79 -22.87
C PRO A 404 18.52 12.30 -22.74
N GLU A 405 18.76 12.99 -23.86
CA GLU A 405 19.00 14.44 -23.90
C GLU A 405 17.75 15.21 -23.48
N MET A 406 16.57 14.82 -23.98
CA MET A 406 15.31 15.44 -23.60
C MET A 406 15.04 15.22 -22.12
N VAL A 407 15.21 14.00 -21.63
CA VAL A 407 14.97 13.67 -20.21
C VAL A 407 15.93 14.44 -19.30
N ALA A 408 17.22 14.47 -19.61
CA ALA A 408 18.21 15.25 -18.84
C ALA A 408 17.85 16.74 -18.79
N LYS A 409 17.45 17.32 -19.94
CA LYS A 409 17.01 18.71 -20.03
C LYS A 409 15.77 19.00 -19.17
N VAL A 410 14.77 18.12 -19.21
CA VAL A 410 13.52 18.28 -18.45
C VAL A 410 13.75 18.07 -16.96
N THR A 411 14.43 17.00 -16.59
CA THR A 411 14.64 16.62 -15.18
C THR A 411 15.72 17.46 -14.49
N GLY A 412 16.64 18.03 -15.25
CA GLY A 412 17.83 18.71 -14.72
C GLY A 412 18.79 17.76 -14.02
N MET A 413 18.63 16.45 -14.23
CA MET A 413 19.57 15.45 -13.72
C MET A 413 20.84 15.45 -14.58
N ASP A 414 21.99 15.26 -13.95
CA ASP A 414 23.25 15.08 -14.65
C ASP A 414 23.14 13.87 -15.60
N PRO A 415 23.47 14.04 -16.90
CA PRO A 415 23.28 12.97 -17.89
C PRO A 415 24.05 11.69 -17.57
N ASP A 416 25.27 11.80 -17.03
CA ASP A 416 26.10 10.62 -16.72
C ASP A 416 25.54 9.87 -15.51
N VAL A 417 25.07 10.62 -14.50
CA VAL A 417 24.38 10.05 -13.32
C VAL A 417 23.08 9.37 -13.75
N MET A 418 22.29 10.01 -14.63
CA MET A 418 21.04 9.47 -15.15
C MET A 418 21.28 8.16 -15.90
N MET A 419 22.23 8.15 -16.82
CA MET A 419 22.57 6.96 -17.59
C MET A 419 23.09 5.83 -16.70
N LYS A 420 23.92 6.14 -15.71
CA LYS A 420 24.39 5.17 -14.72
C LYS A 420 23.21 4.54 -13.94
N ILE A 421 22.26 5.35 -13.50
CA ILE A 421 21.07 4.87 -12.80
C ILE A 421 20.27 3.92 -13.70
N TRP A 422 20.02 4.33 -14.96
CA TRP A 422 19.27 3.50 -15.93
C TRP A 422 19.98 2.17 -16.20
N GLN A 423 21.30 2.19 -16.43
CA GLN A 423 22.09 0.98 -16.67
C GLN A 423 22.06 0.01 -15.49
N VAL A 424 22.26 0.53 -14.27
CA VAL A 424 22.28 -0.29 -13.06
C VAL A 424 20.90 -0.90 -12.81
N TYR A 425 19.83 -0.07 -12.91
CA TYR A 425 18.50 -0.56 -12.61
C TYR A 425 17.95 -1.50 -13.70
N ALA A 426 18.17 -1.18 -14.97
CA ALA A 426 17.80 -2.06 -16.08
C ALA A 426 18.55 -3.41 -16.05
N GLY A 427 19.71 -3.46 -15.41
CA GLY A 427 20.46 -4.70 -15.19
C GLY A 427 19.70 -5.76 -14.38
N THR A 428 18.62 -5.38 -13.68
CA THR A 428 17.74 -6.32 -12.95
C THR A 428 16.80 -7.11 -13.87
N GLY A 429 16.68 -6.76 -15.15
CA GLY A 429 15.95 -7.55 -16.15
C GLY A 429 16.63 -8.88 -16.53
N LYS A 430 17.79 -9.17 -15.99
CA LYS A 430 18.48 -10.44 -16.21
C LYS A 430 17.91 -11.56 -15.33
N PRO A 431 17.79 -12.80 -15.84
CA PRO A 431 17.36 -13.92 -15.01
C PRO A 431 18.18 -14.04 -13.71
N GLY A 432 17.52 -14.29 -12.60
CA GLY A 432 18.15 -14.43 -11.28
C GLY A 432 18.56 -13.12 -10.61
N LYS A 433 18.21 -11.95 -11.21
CA LYS A 433 18.37 -10.64 -10.60
C LYS A 433 17.02 -10.04 -10.20
N ALA A 434 17.03 -9.23 -9.15
CA ALA A 434 15.83 -8.58 -8.66
C ALA A 434 16.06 -7.11 -8.29
N GLY A 435 15.11 -6.25 -8.68
CA GLY A 435 15.10 -4.83 -8.38
C GLY A 435 13.90 -4.42 -7.54
N ALA A 436 14.12 -3.92 -6.31
CA ALA A 436 13.07 -3.30 -5.51
C ALA A 436 12.96 -1.80 -5.83
N LEU A 437 11.76 -1.33 -6.14
CA LEU A 437 11.46 0.08 -6.30
C LEU A 437 10.64 0.56 -5.09
N LEU A 438 11.21 1.49 -4.33
CA LEU A 438 10.59 2.11 -3.16
C LEU A 438 10.20 3.55 -3.49
N TYR A 439 8.99 3.95 -3.14
CA TYR A 439 8.54 5.32 -3.37
C TYR A 439 7.59 5.81 -2.27
N ALA A 440 7.43 7.11 -2.17
CA ALA A 440 6.46 7.71 -1.27
C ALA A 440 5.76 8.91 -1.93
N LEU A 441 5.39 9.91 -1.13
CA LEU A 441 4.58 11.06 -1.55
C LEU A 441 5.24 11.90 -2.64
N GLY A 442 6.57 11.86 -2.78
CA GLY A 442 7.29 12.53 -3.86
C GLY A 442 6.94 12.01 -5.26
N GLN A 443 6.37 10.79 -5.38
CA GLN A 443 5.84 10.25 -6.63
C GLN A 443 4.33 10.42 -6.76
N THR A 444 3.59 10.37 -5.65
CA THR A 444 2.13 10.26 -5.66
C THR A 444 1.40 11.58 -5.52
N GLN A 445 1.98 12.58 -4.87
CA GLN A 445 1.33 13.88 -4.64
C GLN A 445 1.67 14.92 -5.74
N HIS A 446 1.52 14.49 -6.98
CA HIS A 446 1.58 15.32 -8.18
C HIS A 446 0.26 15.22 -8.95
N THR A 447 -0.04 16.20 -9.79
CA THR A 447 -1.22 16.18 -10.67
C THR A 447 -1.29 14.88 -11.50
N TYR A 448 -0.14 14.36 -11.92
CA TYR A 448 0.01 13.10 -12.66
C TYR A 448 0.62 11.98 -11.79
N GLY A 449 0.40 11.99 -10.49
CA GLY A 449 0.91 10.95 -9.59
C GLY A 449 0.44 9.53 -9.94
N GLY A 450 -0.78 9.39 -10.47
CA GLY A 450 -1.27 8.12 -10.99
C GLY A 450 -0.44 7.61 -12.17
N GLN A 451 -0.07 8.51 -13.10
CA GLN A 451 0.77 8.18 -14.25
C GLN A 451 2.20 7.83 -13.82
N ASN A 452 2.77 8.52 -12.82
CA ASN A 452 4.06 8.14 -12.23
C ASN A 452 4.02 6.70 -11.70
N CYS A 453 2.99 6.36 -10.91
CA CYS A 453 2.82 5.01 -10.40
C CYS A 453 2.64 3.97 -11.52
N ARG A 454 1.90 4.32 -12.57
CA ARG A 454 1.74 3.47 -13.74
C ARG A 454 3.05 3.25 -14.49
N ALA A 455 3.84 4.30 -14.71
CA ALA A 455 5.14 4.21 -15.37
C ALA A 455 6.14 3.36 -14.56
N MET A 456 6.18 3.51 -13.24
CA MET A 456 6.96 2.63 -12.37
C MET A 456 6.50 1.17 -12.46
N SER A 457 5.19 0.92 -12.57
CA SER A 457 4.65 -0.43 -12.78
C SER A 457 5.13 -1.04 -14.09
N ILE A 458 5.14 -0.25 -15.17
CA ILE A 458 5.65 -0.68 -16.48
C ILE A 458 7.13 -1.07 -16.40
N VAL A 459 7.96 -0.25 -15.74
CA VAL A 459 9.39 -0.56 -15.53
C VAL A 459 9.54 -1.90 -14.81
N GLN A 460 8.81 -2.11 -13.74
CA GLN A 460 8.89 -3.35 -12.94
C GLN A 460 8.40 -4.58 -13.69
N LEU A 461 7.36 -4.44 -14.54
CA LEU A 461 6.86 -5.52 -15.38
C LEU A 461 7.84 -5.84 -16.53
N LEU A 462 8.43 -4.83 -17.16
CA LEU A 462 9.44 -5.05 -18.19
C LEU A 462 10.66 -5.80 -17.63
N LEU A 463 11.09 -5.46 -16.43
CA LEU A 463 12.27 -6.07 -15.79
C LEU A 463 11.97 -7.40 -15.10
N GLY A 464 10.69 -7.86 -15.05
CA GLY A 464 10.32 -9.09 -14.38
C GLY A 464 10.46 -9.05 -12.86
N ASN A 465 10.40 -7.86 -12.25
CA ASN A 465 10.65 -7.66 -10.83
C ASN A 465 9.41 -7.88 -9.94
N ILE A 466 8.25 -8.20 -10.51
CA ILE A 466 7.04 -8.45 -9.73
C ILE A 466 6.86 -9.95 -9.49
N GLY A 467 6.63 -10.32 -8.23
CA GLY A 467 6.43 -11.73 -7.84
C GLY A 467 7.71 -12.52 -7.62
N VAL A 468 8.86 -11.86 -7.60
CA VAL A 468 10.16 -12.48 -7.32
C VAL A 468 10.73 -11.97 -6.00
N PRO A 469 11.46 -12.81 -5.22
CA PRO A 469 12.12 -12.36 -3.99
C PRO A 469 13.10 -11.21 -4.26
N GLY A 470 13.02 -10.17 -3.44
CA GLY A 470 13.86 -8.97 -3.59
C GLY A 470 13.37 -7.98 -4.63
N GLY A 471 12.31 -8.31 -5.38
CA GLY A 471 11.68 -7.42 -6.36
C GLY A 471 10.57 -6.56 -5.75
N GLY A 472 9.72 -6.06 -6.63
CA GLY A 472 8.48 -5.40 -6.24
C GLY A 472 8.46 -3.89 -6.36
N LEU A 473 7.23 -3.37 -6.36
CA LEU A 473 6.91 -1.94 -6.37
C LEU A 473 6.28 -1.57 -5.02
N ASN A 474 6.99 -0.75 -4.24
CA ASN A 474 6.79 -0.63 -2.82
C ASN A 474 6.44 0.79 -2.40
N ALA A 475 5.14 1.07 -2.23
CA ALA A 475 4.67 2.32 -1.65
C ALA A 475 4.98 2.34 -0.15
N MET A 476 5.86 3.25 0.26
CA MET A 476 6.23 3.46 1.66
C MET A 476 5.15 4.31 2.34
N ARG A 477 4.09 3.66 2.81
CA ARG A 477 2.88 4.33 3.35
C ARG A 477 3.15 5.05 4.67
N GLY A 478 2.45 6.16 4.89
CA GLY A 478 2.64 7.00 6.08
C GLY A 478 2.12 6.39 7.38
N GLU A 479 0.96 5.73 7.34
CA GLU A 479 0.33 5.14 8.52
C GLU A 479 0.26 3.61 8.43
N PRO A 480 0.06 2.93 9.58
CA PRO A 480 0.17 1.47 9.65
C PRO A 480 -0.93 0.75 8.87
N ASN A 481 -2.15 1.28 8.81
CA ASN A 481 -3.30 0.63 8.19
C ASN A 481 -3.88 1.35 6.97
N VAL A 482 -3.06 2.07 6.21
CA VAL A 482 -3.50 2.73 4.96
C VAL A 482 -4.08 1.72 3.97
N GLN A 483 -3.42 0.58 3.80
CA GLN A 483 -3.89 -0.47 2.88
C GLN A 483 -5.15 -1.15 3.40
N GLY A 484 -5.20 -1.48 4.68
CA GLY A 484 -6.37 -2.11 5.29
C GLY A 484 -7.60 -1.21 5.26
N ALA A 485 -7.45 0.08 5.56
CA ALA A 485 -8.57 1.04 5.48
C ALA A 485 -9.14 1.13 4.05
N THR A 486 -8.29 1.03 3.02
CA THR A 486 -8.73 0.98 1.62
C THR A 486 -9.40 -0.35 1.30
N ASP A 487 -8.80 -1.48 1.68
CA ASP A 487 -9.32 -2.82 1.41
C ASP A 487 -10.68 -3.07 2.06
N VAL A 488 -10.95 -2.46 3.21
CA VAL A 488 -12.23 -2.54 3.94
C VAL A 488 -13.22 -1.46 3.49
N ALA A 489 -12.83 -0.66 2.49
CA ALA A 489 -13.69 0.36 1.87
C ALA A 489 -14.15 1.49 2.79
N CYS A 490 -13.24 2.02 3.62
CA CYS A 490 -13.43 3.31 4.28
C CYS A 490 -13.22 4.49 3.32
N THR A 491 -13.36 4.28 2.02
CA THR A 491 -13.19 5.25 0.94
C THR A 491 -14.32 5.13 -0.08
N VAL A 492 -14.76 6.27 -0.61
CA VAL A 492 -15.72 6.31 -1.75
C VAL A 492 -14.92 6.13 -3.05
N PRO A 493 -15.40 5.37 -4.04
CA PRO A 493 -16.67 4.63 -4.15
C PRO A 493 -16.53 3.11 -3.94
N ASP A 494 -15.62 2.66 -3.11
CA ASP A 494 -15.31 1.23 -3.00
C ASP A 494 -16.24 0.50 -2.02
N LEU A 495 -16.44 -0.80 -2.25
CA LEU A 495 -16.92 -1.79 -1.29
C LEU A 495 -15.74 -2.66 -0.82
N PRO A 496 -15.88 -3.38 0.31
CA PRO A 496 -14.83 -4.28 0.77
C PRO A 496 -14.35 -5.21 -0.34
N GLY A 497 -13.02 -5.35 -0.48
CA GLY A 497 -12.40 -6.14 -1.54
C GLY A 497 -12.46 -5.50 -2.93
N TYR A 498 -12.59 -4.18 -3.01
CA TYR A 498 -12.66 -3.41 -4.27
C TYR A 498 -13.86 -3.75 -5.16
N LEU A 499 -14.93 -4.25 -4.56
CA LEU A 499 -16.19 -4.41 -5.27
C LEU A 499 -16.74 -3.04 -5.67
N LYS A 500 -17.41 -3.00 -6.80
CA LYS A 500 -18.05 -1.79 -7.28
C LYS A 500 -19.27 -1.42 -6.44
N TRP A 501 -19.50 -0.13 -6.30
CA TRP A 501 -20.73 0.35 -5.70
C TRP A 501 -21.95 -0.03 -6.55
N PRO A 502 -23.03 -0.51 -5.92
CA PRO A 502 -24.30 -0.66 -6.58
C PRO A 502 -24.86 0.75 -6.94
N THR A 503 -25.50 0.85 -8.08
CA THR A 503 -26.23 2.03 -8.48
C THR A 503 -27.72 1.70 -8.53
N ALA A 504 -28.57 2.54 -7.95
CA ALA A 504 -30.01 2.30 -7.88
C ALA A 504 -30.64 2.08 -9.26
N LYS A 505 -30.09 2.72 -10.30
CA LYS A 505 -30.56 2.60 -11.68
C LYS A 505 -30.30 1.22 -12.28
N LYS A 506 -29.14 0.59 -11.99
CA LYS A 506 -28.74 -0.71 -12.57
C LYS A 506 -29.05 -1.89 -11.66
N HIS A 507 -29.04 -1.68 -10.36
CA HIS A 507 -29.09 -2.72 -9.35
C HIS A 507 -30.27 -2.46 -8.39
N ARG A 508 -31.49 -2.74 -8.83
CA ARG A 508 -32.69 -2.53 -8.02
C ARG A 508 -32.78 -3.49 -6.85
N HIS A 509 -32.24 -4.70 -7.05
CA HIS A 509 -32.20 -5.77 -6.06
C HIS A 509 -30.78 -6.35 -5.96
N LEU A 510 -30.50 -7.05 -4.86
CA LEU A 510 -29.23 -7.74 -4.66
C LEU A 510 -28.93 -8.71 -5.82
N ALA A 511 -29.96 -9.39 -6.34
CA ALA A 511 -29.80 -10.30 -7.46
C ALA A 511 -29.28 -9.61 -8.73
N ASP A 512 -29.72 -8.38 -9.01
CA ASP A 512 -29.23 -7.60 -10.15
C ASP A 512 -27.75 -7.28 -10.01
N TYR A 513 -27.32 -6.89 -8.79
CA TYR A 513 -25.93 -6.61 -8.49
C TYR A 513 -25.06 -7.87 -8.63
N LEU A 514 -25.51 -8.98 -8.06
CA LEU A 514 -24.79 -10.25 -8.15
C LEU A 514 -24.66 -10.71 -9.60
N HIS A 515 -25.72 -10.57 -10.39
CA HIS A 515 -25.70 -10.92 -11.81
C HIS A 515 -24.75 -10.01 -12.63
N ALA A 516 -24.74 -8.72 -12.33
CA ALA A 516 -23.95 -7.74 -13.09
C ALA A 516 -22.46 -7.74 -12.71
N GLU A 517 -22.14 -7.91 -11.42
CA GLU A 517 -20.81 -7.70 -10.88
C GLU A 517 -20.12 -8.97 -10.40
N THR A 518 -20.85 -10.13 -10.31
CA THR A 518 -20.30 -11.43 -9.95
C THR A 518 -20.63 -12.47 -11.01
N TYR A 519 -20.01 -13.64 -10.97
CA TYR A 519 -20.51 -14.78 -11.69
C TYR A 519 -21.83 -15.24 -11.06
N ALA A 520 -22.69 -15.88 -11.88
CA ALA A 520 -24.07 -16.20 -11.51
C ALA A 520 -24.26 -17.06 -10.25
N ASP A 521 -23.23 -17.66 -9.72
CA ASP A 521 -23.21 -18.43 -8.48
C ASP A 521 -22.58 -17.67 -7.29
N GLY A 522 -22.39 -16.36 -7.41
CA GLY A 522 -21.91 -15.50 -6.33
C GLY A 522 -20.40 -15.39 -6.21
N TYR A 523 -19.64 -15.99 -7.12
CA TYR A 523 -18.20 -15.75 -7.19
C TYR A 523 -17.90 -14.37 -7.76
N TYR A 524 -16.78 -13.77 -7.32
CA TYR A 524 -16.29 -12.52 -7.88
C TYR A 524 -16.17 -12.63 -9.39
N SER A 525 -16.75 -11.70 -10.10
CA SER A 525 -16.50 -11.56 -11.51
C SER A 525 -15.06 -11.12 -11.71
N ASN A 526 -14.18 -12.04 -12.04
CA ASN A 526 -12.93 -11.70 -12.74
C ASN A 526 -13.24 -11.32 -14.20
N LYS A 527 -14.34 -10.59 -14.42
CA LYS A 527 -14.54 -9.97 -15.73
C LYS A 527 -13.28 -9.15 -16.01
N PRO A 528 -12.56 -9.42 -17.09
CA PRO A 528 -11.25 -8.84 -17.38
C PRO A 528 -11.33 -7.36 -17.78
N LYS A 529 -12.09 -6.56 -17.02
CA LYS A 529 -12.07 -5.11 -17.12
C LYS A 529 -10.81 -4.48 -16.49
N PHE A 530 -9.93 -5.34 -15.94
CA PHE A 530 -8.69 -4.94 -15.28
C PHE A 530 -7.44 -5.58 -15.86
N MET A 531 -7.52 -6.23 -17.01
CA MET A 531 -6.32 -6.63 -17.75
C MET A 531 -6.00 -5.65 -18.86
#